data_f1598663f8b5a7fda6e69c6cd0e84a26
#
_entry.id   f1598663f8b5a7fda6e69c6cd0e84a26
#
_cell.length_a   1.000
_cell.length_b   1.000
_cell.length_c   1.000
_cell.angle_alpha   90.00
_cell.angle_beta   90.00
_cell.angle_gamma   90.00
#
_symmetry.space_group_name_H-M   'P 1'
#
loop_
_entity.id
_entity.type
_entity.pdbx_description
1 polymer ?
#
loop_
_entity_poly.entity_id
_entity_poly.type
_entity_poly.pdbx_seq_one_letter_code
_entity_poly.pdbx_strand_id
1 'polypeptide(L)'
;MRSHLSGKRTPGIRSPAPDVFPQFLPYCRLRLAQDPHLAAAVLFDEVVELSYPGGYSTFTRALRKHQARPRCQQCQGLGATGGARTVQGAEEAIRFDWLELPDPPARWGRENRAHVLLGSLTRSGRWRAALAENVGLPQLVEAMEHVMRRLGGTPEYWWFGRPCAVHGDTGSRVRPQFRQVARYYGARVRLCPDDEPLSPARERLDGATRSWWSALPDDTTLQGAQESLDRLAARMDAPGTEDLRGLPPTPYPVWICDRRTVTEAGTVPFRGNFYEVPHHLAGAVVEVRRRLDQPFLSVTTTAGAVIARYALAPTGTGRTVGERSGTVVVLNRYPTKRLVAPSPAGAAPPCRGRSPLPPSEEALAEADVLRRKLAAASTCRLRADQETAIERVPPQRDGLGSPGER
;
A
#
# COMPACT_ATOMS: atom_id res chain seq x y z
N MET A 1 1.72 -11.59 40.56
CA MET A 1 2.25 -12.58 41.52
C MET A 1 1.18 -13.33 42.33
N ARG A 2 0.09 -12.70 42.79
CA ARG A 2 -0.98 -13.34 43.59
C ARG A 2 -1.79 -14.46 42.90
N SER A 3 -1.88 -14.45 41.55
CA SER A 3 -2.68 -15.43 40.80
C SER A 3 -2.02 -16.81 40.64
N HIS A 4 -0.70 -16.93 40.88
CA HIS A 4 0.02 -18.19 40.81
C HIS A 4 -0.03 -19.00 42.10
N LEU A 5 -0.31 -18.34 43.24
CA LEU A 5 -0.36 -18.97 44.54
C LEU A 5 -1.73 -19.61 44.86
N SER A 6 -2.75 -19.33 44.05
CA SER A 6 -4.11 -19.86 44.26
C SER A 6 -4.40 -21.17 43.51
N GLY A 7 -3.40 -21.83 42.92
CA GLY A 7 -3.55 -23.11 42.22
C GLY A 7 -4.41 -23.09 40.94
N LYS A 8 -4.89 -21.93 40.55
CA LYS A 8 -5.79 -21.77 39.37
C LYS A 8 -5.09 -21.65 38.00
N ARG A 9 -3.75 -21.53 37.98
CA ARG A 9 -2.97 -21.45 36.72
C ARG A 9 -1.64 -22.16 36.85
N THR A 10 -1.35 -23.05 35.93
CA THR A 10 -0.03 -23.69 35.80
C THR A 10 0.97 -22.65 35.23
N PRO A 11 2.16 -22.47 35.83
CA PRO A 11 3.18 -21.56 35.31
C PRO A 11 3.58 -21.97 33.88
N GLY A 12 3.58 -20.99 32.93
CA GLY A 12 3.98 -21.21 31.56
C GLY A 12 2.86 -21.49 30.55
N ILE A 13 1.62 -21.77 30.97
CA ILE A 13 0.47 -21.97 30.08
C ILE A 13 -0.31 -20.66 29.99
N ARG A 14 -0.16 -19.94 28.87
CA ARG A 14 -1.04 -18.82 28.54
C ARG A 14 -2.39 -19.39 28.11
N SER A 15 -3.47 -19.03 28.79
CA SER A 15 -4.83 -19.29 28.30
C SER A 15 -4.96 -18.71 26.91
N PRO A 16 -5.39 -19.48 25.90
CA PRO A 16 -5.60 -18.94 24.56
C PRO A 16 -6.66 -17.81 24.66
N ALA A 17 -6.37 -16.66 24.06
CA ALA A 17 -7.36 -15.61 23.93
C ALA A 17 -8.59 -16.16 23.18
N PRO A 18 -9.81 -15.73 23.51
CA PRO A 18 -11.01 -16.20 22.85
C PRO A 18 -10.88 -15.95 21.34
N ASP A 19 -11.21 -16.96 20.54
CA ASP A 19 -11.17 -16.87 19.08
C ASP A 19 -12.34 -15.96 18.62
N VAL A 20 -12.00 -14.75 18.22
CA VAL A 20 -12.99 -13.75 17.76
C VAL A 20 -13.33 -13.90 16.27
N PHE A 21 -12.58 -14.70 15.53
CA PHE A 21 -12.76 -14.88 14.10
C PHE A 21 -14.11 -15.49 13.69
N PRO A 22 -14.73 -16.42 14.42
CA PRO A 22 -16.00 -17.04 14.02
C PRO A 22 -17.11 -16.05 13.70
N GLN A 23 -17.17 -14.88 14.34
CA GLN A 23 -18.18 -13.86 14.06
C GLN A 23 -17.99 -13.19 12.68
N PHE A 24 -16.76 -13.17 12.15
CA PHE A 24 -16.42 -12.62 10.82
C PHE A 24 -16.48 -13.68 9.71
N LEU A 25 -16.60 -14.96 10.08
CA LEU A 25 -16.55 -16.07 9.13
C LEU A 25 -17.67 -16.04 8.08
N PRO A 26 -18.94 -15.69 8.40
CA PRO A 26 -20.00 -15.59 7.40
C PRO A 26 -19.67 -14.57 6.30
N TYR A 27 -19.24 -13.37 6.68
CA TYR A 27 -18.78 -12.34 5.75
C TYR A 27 -17.60 -12.82 4.89
N CYS A 28 -16.58 -13.40 5.51
CA CYS A 28 -15.41 -13.91 4.79
C CYS A 28 -15.79 -15.00 3.78
N ARG A 29 -16.69 -15.92 4.14
CA ARG A 29 -17.15 -16.99 3.25
C ARG A 29 -17.93 -16.42 2.06
N LEU A 30 -18.81 -15.45 2.30
CA LEU A 30 -19.58 -14.82 1.25
C LEU A 30 -18.68 -14.09 0.26
N ARG A 31 -17.72 -13.30 0.73
CA ARG A 31 -16.74 -12.60 -0.11
C ARG A 31 -15.88 -13.56 -0.92
N LEU A 32 -15.42 -14.64 -0.31
CA LEU A 32 -14.61 -15.67 -0.98
C LEU A 32 -15.42 -16.57 -1.92
N ALA A 33 -16.75 -16.70 -1.72
CA ALA A 33 -17.63 -17.37 -2.68
C ALA A 33 -17.83 -16.52 -3.94
N GLN A 34 -17.95 -15.21 -3.78
CA GLN A 34 -18.08 -14.25 -4.89
C GLN A 34 -16.77 -14.11 -5.68
N ASP A 35 -15.64 -14.09 -4.99
CA ASP A 35 -14.31 -14.06 -5.58
C ASP A 35 -13.39 -15.06 -4.89
N PRO A 36 -13.32 -16.32 -5.38
CA PRO A 36 -12.44 -17.36 -4.83
C PRO A 36 -10.95 -16.99 -4.85
N HIS A 37 -10.56 -16.04 -5.69
CA HIS A 37 -9.19 -15.56 -5.84
C HIS A 37 -8.91 -14.26 -5.10
N LEU A 38 -9.88 -13.70 -4.37
CA LEU A 38 -9.70 -12.49 -3.56
C LEU A 38 -8.47 -12.64 -2.68
N ALA A 39 -7.52 -11.70 -2.77
CA ALA A 39 -6.32 -11.73 -1.96
C ALA A 39 -6.67 -11.63 -0.47
N ALA A 40 -6.02 -12.46 0.36
CA ALA A 40 -6.26 -12.44 1.81
C ALA A 40 -5.94 -11.08 2.45
N ALA A 41 -5.08 -10.27 1.83
CA ALA A 41 -4.79 -8.91 2.29
C ALA A 41 -6.00 -7.98 2.08
N VAL A 42 -6.64 -8.04 0.91
CA VAL A 42 -7.84 -7.24 0.62
C VAL A 42 -8.98 -7.63 1.56
N LEU A 43 -9.21 -8.93 1.74
CA LEU A 43 -10.23 -9.40 2.67
C LEU A 43 -9.92 -9.03 4.12
N PHE A 44 -8.64 -8.98 4.50
CA PHE A 44 -8.22 -8.53 5.81
C PHE A 44 -8.51 -7.05 6.02
N ASP A 45 -8.23 -6.20 5.04
CA ASP A 45 -8.55 -4.77 5.10
C ASP A 45 -10.06 -4.54 5.26
N GLU A 46 -10.90 -5.31 4.51
CA GLU A 46 -12.36 -5.27 4.66
C GLU A 46 -12.82 -5.64 6.09
N VAL A 47 -12.27 -6.69 6.69
CA VAL A 47 -12.67 -7.09 8.07
C VAL A 47 -12.10 -6.18 9.15
N VAL A 48 -10.97 -5.52 8.92
CA VAL A 48 -10.45 -4.48 9.83
C VAL A 48 -11.39 -3.28 9.85
N GLU A 49 -11.95 -2.89 8.71
CA GLU A 49 -13.01 -1.87 8.64
C GLU A 49 -14.30 -2.29 9.38
N LEU A 50 -14.52 -3.59 9.54
CA LEU A 50 -15.59 -4.18 10.36
C LEU A 50 -15.17 -4.38 11.83
N SER A 51 -14.06 -3.76 12.26
CA SER A 51 -13.55 -3.82 13.63
C SER A 51 -12.96 -5.18 14.06
N TYR A 52 -12.36 -5.92 13.12
CA TYR A 52 -11.61 -7.12 13.48
C TYR A 52 -10.34 -6.77 14.28
N PRO A 53 -10.20 -7.26 15.54
CA PRO A 53 -9.10 -6.84 16.42
C PRO A 53 -7.79 -7.62 16.20
N GLY A 54 -7.81 -8.69 15.41
CA GLY A 54 -6.66 -9.58 15.22
C GLY A 54 -5.67 -9.08 14.16
N GLY A 55 -4.41 -9.50 14.25
CA GLY A 55 -3.40 -9.22 13.22
C GLY A 55 -3.56 -10.12 11.98
N TYR A 56 -2.95 -9.69 10.85
CA TYR A 56 -2.99 -10.40 9.57
C TYR A 56 -2.59 -11.89 9.63
N SER A 57 -1.54 -12.22 10.40
CA SER A 57 -1.08 -13.62 10.56
C SER A 57 -2.10 -14.49 11.30
N THR A 58 -2.80 -13.92 12.29
CA THR A 58 -3.89 -14.60 13.00
C THR A 58 -5.08 -14.81 12.08
N PHE A 59 -5.45 -13.79 11.32
CA PHE A 59 -6.51 -13.82 10.33
C PHE A 59 -6.29 -14.91 9.27
N THR A 60 -5.11 -14.92 8.64
CA THR A 60 -4.80 -15.93 7.60
C THR A 60 -4.74 -17.36 8.14
N ARG A 61 -4.31 -17.54 9.40
CA ARG A 61 -4.37 -18.83 10.07
C ARG A 61 -5.80 -19.27 10.32
N ALA A 62 -6.67 -18.34 10.75
CA ALA A 62 -8.08 -18.60 10.99
C ALA A 62 -8.83 -18.93 9.68
N LEU A 63 -8.56 -18.22 8.58
CA LEU A 63 -9.12 -18.55 7.25
C LEU A 63 -8.80 -19.99 6.83
N ARG A 64 -7.56 -20.45 7.06
CA ARG A 64 -7.14 -21.83 6.76
C ARG A 64 -7.79 -22.83 7.70
N LYS A 65 -7.81 -22.56 9.03
CA LYS A 65 -8.43 -23.41 10.05
C LYS A 65 -9.89 -23.66 9.75
N HIS A 66 -10.62 -22.64 9.34
CA HIS A 66 -12.07 -22.72 9.05
C HIS A 66 -12.37 -23.04 7.57
N GLN A 67 -11.34 -23.35 6.75
CA GLN A 67 -11.49 -23.69 5.33
C GLN A 67 -12.42 -22.70 4.58
N ALA A 68 -12.26 -21.41 4.90
CA ALA A 68 -13.19 -20.37 4.44
C ALA A 68 -13.14 -20.15 2.92
N ARG A 69 -12.04 -20.53 2.24
CA ARG A 69 -11.85 -20.35 0.81
C ARG A 69 -12.37 -21.53 0.01
N PRO A 70 -13.39 -21.35 -0.85
CA PRO A 70 -13.86 -22.40 -1.75
C PRO A 70 -12.81 -22.68 -2.85
N ARG A 71 -12.85 -23.88 -3.40
CA ARG A 71 -12.02 -24.21 -4.57
C ARG A 71 -12.66 -23.60 -5.81
N CYS A 72 -11.89 -22.85 -6.58
CA CYS A 72 -12.37 -22.30 -7.85
C CYS A 72 -12.59 -23.41 -8.87
N GLN A 73 -13.83 -23.58 -9.36
CA GLN A 73 -14.19 -24.62 -10.35
C GLN A 73 -13.42 -24.41 -11.67
N GLN A 74 -13.21 -23.18 -12.11
CA GLN A 74 -12.46 -22.89 -13.33
C GLN A 74 -10.97 -23.26 -13.23
N CYS A 75 -10.38 -23.18 -12.02
CA CYS A 75 -9.00 -23.62 -11.79
C CYS A 75 -8.88 -25.14 -11.66
N GLN A 76 -9.94 -25.86 -11.30
CA GLN A 76 -9.93 -27.33 -11.22
C GLN A 76 -9.86 -28.00 -12.60
N GLY A 77 -10.43 -27.38 -13.64
CA GLY A 77 -10.34 -27.87 -15.02
C GLY A 77 -8.97 -27.70 -15.67
N LEU A 78 -8.11 -26.84 -15.11
CA LEU A 78 -6.76 -26.56 -15.62
C LEU A 78 -5.66 -27.39 -14.95
N GLY A 79 -6.01 -28.21 -13.96
CA GLY A 79 -5.06 -29.02 -13.17
C GLY A 79 -4.58 -30.31 -13.83
N ALA A 80 -5.07 -30.68 -15.01
CA ALA A 80 -4.76 -31.96 -15.65
C ALA A 80 -3.79 -31.87 -16.87
N THR A 81 -3.36 -30.66 -17.24
CA THR A 81 -2.30 -30.48 -18.24
C THR A 81 -1.10 -29.78 -17.61
N GLY A 82 -0.40 -30.55 -16.77
CA GLY A 82 0.98 -30.27 -16.39
C GLY A 82 1.87 -30.47 -17.62
N GLY A 83 1.76 -29.61 -18.62
CA GLY A 83 2.75 -29.48 -19.66
C GLY A 83 4.06 -29.04 -19.04
N ALA A 84 5.03 -29.91 -19.00
CA ALA A 84 6.42 -29.60 -18.76
C ALA A 84 6.79 -28.39 -19.65
N ARG A 85 6.93 -27.21 -19.06
CA ARG A 85 7.53 -26.05 -19.73
C ARG A 85 8.96 -26.44 -20.00
N THR A 86 9.23 -26.84 -21.22
CA THR A 86 10.57 -26.99 -21.77
C THR A 86 11.33 -25.70 -21.44
N VAL A 87 12.40 -25.83 -20.67
CA VAL A 87 13.41 -24.81 -20.41
C VAL A 87 14.14 -24.56 -21.73
N GLN A 88 13.58 -23.72 -22.59
CA GLN A 88 14.26 -23.17 -23.77
C GLN A 88 14.13 -21.65 -23.72
N GLY A 89 15.21 -20.99 -23.29
CA GLY A 89 15.38 -19.56 -23.26
C GLY A 89 15.48 -19.04 -21.83
N ALA A 90 16.43 -18.16 -21.58
CA ALA A 90 16.55 -17.44 -20.31
C ALA A 90 15.21 -16.76 -19.98
N GLU A 91 14.68 -17.05 -18.81
CA GLU A 91 13.43 -16.44 -18.33
C GLU A 91 13.55 -14.94 -18.36
N GLU A 92 12.53 -14.23 -18.90
CA GLU A 92 12.51 -12.78 -18.89
C GLU A 92 12.40 -12.27 -17.44
N ALA A 93 13.25 -11.33 -17.09
CA ALA A 93 13.23 -10.66 -15.81
C ALA A 93 13.33 -9.15 -16.01
N ILE A 94 12.87 -8.39 -15.04
CA ILE A 94 13.15 -6.96 -14.95
C ILE A 94 14.18 -6.75 -13.83
N ARG A 95 15.27 -6.09 -14.15
CA ARG A 95 16.26 -5.64 -13.18
C ARG A 95 15.97 -4.22 -12.78
N PHE A 96 15.80 -4.00 -11.48
CA PHE A 96 15.60 -2.69 -10.87
C PHE A 96 16.87 -2.25 -10.15
N ASP A 97 17.30 -1.05 -10.46
CA ASP A 97 18.49 -0.44 -9.85
C ASP A 97 18.26 1.05 -9.60
N TRP A 98 18.73 1.54 -8.45
CA TRP A 98 18.75 2.96 -8.16
C TRP A 98 20.00 3.62 -8.74
N LEU A 99 19.80 4.79 -9.30
CA LEU A 99 20.85 5.71 -9.72
C LEU A 99 20.66 7.04 -8.97
N GLU A 100 21.71 7.47 -8.29
CA GLU A 100 21.77 8.80 -7.68
C GLU A 100 22.39 9.79 -8.66
N LEU A 101 21.76 10.96 -8.79
CA LEU A 101 22.17 12.05 -9.65
C LEU A 101 22.41 13.29 -8.78
N PRO A 102 23.56 13.97 -8.94
CA PRO A 102 23.88 15.16 -8.16
C PRO A 102 23.11 16.39 -8.65
N ASP A 103 23.02 17.40 -7.83
CA ASP A 103 22.63 18.77 -8.16
C ASP A 103 21.31 18.87 -8.93
N PRO A 104 20.18 18.45 -8.35
CA PRO A 104 18.88 18.59 -8.99
C PRO A 104 18.51 20.07 -9.19
N PRO A 105 17.72 20.41 -10.22
CA PRO A 105 17.26 21.78 -10.44
C PRO A 105 16.70 22.40 -9.17
N ALA A 106 17.15 23.62 -8.81
CA ALA A 106 16.82 24.27 -7.54
C ALA A 106 15.28 24.42 -7.31
N ARG A 107 14.54 24.59 -8.37
CA ARG A 107 13.06 24.68 -8.34
C ARG A 107 12.35 23.40 -7.85
N TRP A 108 13.07 22.24 -7.79
CA TRP A 108 12.47 21.01 -7.23
C TRP A 108 12.41 21.03 -5.71
N GLY A 109 13.08 22.00 -5.06
CA GLY A 109 13.09 22.19 -3.61
C GLY A 109 13.69 20.97 -2.86
N ARG A 110 14.62 20.28 -3.49
CA ARG A 110 15.25 19.06 -2.95
C ARG A 110 16.66 19.32 -2.49
N GLU A 111 17.06 18.53 -1.51
CA GLU A 111 18.44 18.42 -1.08
C GLU A 111 19.31 17.85 -2.22
N ASN A 112 20.59 18.03 -2.14
CA ASN A 112 21.69 17.81 -3.09
C ASN A 112 21.65 16.58 -4.01
N ARG A 113 20.60 15.76 -4.05
CA ARG A 113 20.53 14.56 -4.88
C ARG A 113 19.12 14.26 -5.39
N ALA A 114 19.05 13.83 -6.65
CA ALA A 114 17.86 13.21 -7.23
C ALA A 114 18.06 11.69 -7.32
N HIS A 115 16.98 10.94 -7.24
CA HIS A 115 16.99 9.49 -7.36
C HIS A 115 16.21 9.07 -8.60
N VAL A 116 16.78 8.14 -9.35
CA VAL A 116 16.12 7.54 -10.53
C VAL A 116 16.10 6.03 -10.34
N LEU A 117 14.92 5.43 -10.40
CA LEU A 117 14.81 3.98 -10.52
C LEU A 117 14.87 3.59 -11.99
N LEU A 118 15.87 2.83 -12.37
CA LEU A 118 15.98 2.20 -13.67
C LEU A 118 15.38 0.81 -13.60
N GLY A 119 14.52 0.45 -14.55
CA GLY A 119 14.03 -0.91 -14.73
C GLY A 119 14.28 -1.38 -16.15
N SER A 120 15.09 -2.41 -16.33
CA SER A 120 15.49 -2.95 -17.62
C SER A 120 15.13 -4.42 -17.74
N LEU A 121 14.58 -4.83 -18.89
CA LEU A 121 14.30 -6.20 -19.22
C LEU A 121 15.61 -6.92 -19.59
N THR A 122 15.83 -8.08 -19.02
CA THR A 122 17.11 -8.78 -19.13
C THR A 122 17.40 -9.33 -20.50
N ARG A 123 16.39 -9.64 -21.28
CA ARG A 123 16.53 -10.26 -22.60
C ARG A 123 16.46 -9.25 -23.74
N SER A 124 15.44 -8.39 -23.76
CA SER A 124 15.29 -7.39 -24.81
C SER A 124 16.18 -6.16 -24.58
N GLY A 125 16.60 -5.91 -23.32
CA GLY A 125 17.31 -4.69 -22.95
C GLY A 125 16.43 -3.45 -22.93
N ARG A 126 15.13 -3.57 -23.24
CA ARG A 126 14.17 -2.46 -23.16
C ARG A 126 14.06 -1.98 -21.71
N TRP A 127 14.02 -0.67 -21.52
CA TRP A 127 14.09 -0.09 -20.22
C TRP A 127 13.18 1.11 -20.05
N ARG A 128 12.82 1.41 -18.82
CA ARG A 128 12.12 2.63 -18.41
C ARG A 128 12.70 3.09 -17.08
N ALA A 129 12.47 4.38 -16.78
CA ALA A 129 12.98 4.96 -15.57
C ALA A 129 11.94 5.85 -14.89
N ALA A 130 12.04 6.01 -13.59
CA ALA A 130 11.18 6.87 -12.81
C ALA A 130 12.00 7.73 -11.84
N LEU A 131 11.77 9.05 -11.90
CA LEU A 131 12.28 9.98 -10.89
C LEU A 131 11.54 9.75 -9.56
N ALA A 132 12.29 9.73 -8.47
CA ALA A 132 11.74 9.53 -7.13
C ALA A 132 12.31 10.54 -6.13
N GLU A 133 11.55 10.81 -5.08
CA GLU A 133 11.96 11.76 -4.04
C GLU A 133 13.02 11.19 -3.10
N ASN A 134 12.92 9.91 -2.80
CA ASN A 134 13.89 9.17 -2.01
C ASN A 134 13.81 7.68 -2.36
N VAL A 135 14.69 6.88 -1.76
CA VAL A 135 14.82 5.43 -2.02
C VAL A 135 14.03 4.56 -1.04
N GLY A 136 13.09 5.15 -0.28
CA GLY A 136 12.25 4.43 0.67
C GLY A 136 11.34 3.39 0.00
N LEU A 137 10.83 2.44 0.78
CA LEU A 137 9.97 1.39 0.25
C LEU A 137 8.70 1.90 -0.46
N PRO A 138 7.98 2.91 0.06
CA PRO A 138 6.81 3.46 -0.64
C PRO A 138 7.16 4.08 -1.99
N GLN A 139 8.24 4.85 -2.06
CA GLN A 139 8.71 5.49 -3.28
C GLN A 139 9.26 4.48 -4.27
N LEU A 140 9.91 3.41 -3.79
CA LEU A 140 10.31 2.29 -4.64
C LEU A 140 9.10 1.65 -5.32
N VAL A 141 8.04 1.35 -4.56
CA VAL A 141 6.81 0.73 -5.11
C VAL A 141 6.17 1.64 -6.15
N GLU A 142 6.10 2.95 -5.91
CA GLU A 142 5.57 3.91 -6.87
C GLU A 142 6.42 4.01 -8.14
N ALA A 143 7.74 4.09 -7.99
CA ALA A 143 8.67 4.15 -9.12
C ALA A 143 8.62 2.86 -9.96
N MET A 144 8.52 1.68 -9.31
CA MET A 144 8.33 0.40 -9.98
C MET A 144 7.01 0.36 -10.76
N GLU A 145 5.92 0.82 -10.15
CA GLU A 145 4.60 0.88 -10.82
C GLU A 145 4.68 1.74 -12.10
N HIS A 146 5.33 2.90 -12.01
CA HIS A 146 5.56 3.78 -13.15
C HIS A 146 6.36 3.09 -14.26
N VAL A 147 7.48 2.45 -13.90
CA VAL A 147 8.33 1.72 -14.84
C VAL A 147 7.58 0.58 -15.50
N MET A 148 6.89 -0.26 -14.74
CA MET A 148 6.18 -1.42 -15.26
C MET A 148 5.01 -1.02 -16.17
N ARG A 149 4.25 0.02 -15.83
CA ARG A 149 3.18 0.53 -16.70
C ARG A 149 3.72 1.03 -18.04
N ARG A 150 4.87 1.67 -18.05
CA ARG A 150 5.50 2.17 -19.27
C ARG A 150 6.19 1.08 -20.10
N LEU A 151 6.57 -0.02 -19.47
CA LEU A 151 6.99 -1.25 -20.16
C LEU A 151 5.80 -2.01 -20.77
N GLY A 152 4.58 -1.74 -20.30
CA GLY A 152 3.36 -2.42 -20.74
C GLY A 152 3.03 -3.66 -19.91
N GLY A 153 3.76 -3.95 -18.84
CA GLY A 153 3.53 -5.13 -18.02
C GLY A 153 4.69 -5.47 -17.10
N THR A 154 4.65 -6.67 -16.54
CA THR A 154 5.71 -7.18 -15.67
C THR A 154 6.07 -8.62 -16.03
N PRO A 155 7.35 -8.99 -16.04
CA PRO A 155 7.77 -10.39 -16.15
C PRO A 155 7.56 -11.14 -14.84
N GLU A 156 7.83 -12.45 -14.83
CA GLU A 156 7.71 -13.28 -13.63
C GLU A 156 8.76 -12.96 -12.57
N TYR A 157 9.95 -12.51 -12.97
CA TYR A 157 11.07 -12.28 -12.06
C TYR A 157 11.44 -10.81 -11.97
N TRP A 158 11.67 -10.36 -10.73
CA TRP A 158 12.22 -9.05 -10.38
C TRP A 158 13.59 -9.23 -9.73
N TRP A 159 14.60 -8.59 -10.29
CA TRP A 159 15.96 -8.64 -9.78
C TRP A 159 16.33 -7.29 -9.18
N PHE A 160 16.94 -7.31 -8.00
CA PHE A 160 17.37 -6.11 -7.29
C PHE A 160 18.83 -6.23 -6.89
N GLY A 161 19.61 -5.17 -7.22
CA GLY A 161 20.95 -4.95 -6.67
C GLY A 161 20.89 -4.33 -5.27
N ARG A 162 22.01 -4.18 -4.63
CA ARG A 162 22.16 -3.47 -3.35
C ARG A 162 22.75 -2.06 -3.55
N PRO A 163 22.50 -1.12 -2.61
CA PRO A 163 21.56 -1.16 -1.50
C PRO A 163 20.13 -0.85 -1.98
N CYS A 164 19.14 -1.57 -1.48
CA CYS A 164 17.74 -1.35 -1.86
C CYS A 164 16.80 -1.56 -0.67
N ALA A 165 15.70 -0.82 -0.61
CA ALA A 165 14.65 -0.96 0.40
C ALA A 165 13.97 -2.35 0.44
N VAL A 166 14.28 -3.20 -0.54
CA VAL A 166 13.82 -4.60 -0.65
C VAL A 166 14.51 -5.53 0.35
N HIS A 167 15.76 -5.22 0.73
CA HIS A 167 16.55 -6.06 1.62
C HIS A 167 16.07 -5.96 3.06
N GLY A 168 15.97 -7.11 3.75
CA GLY A 168 15.77 -7.18 5.19
C GLY A 168 17.04 -6.83 5.97
N ASP A 169 16.92 -6.70 7.28
CA ASP A 169 17.99 -6.25 8.16
C ASP A 169 19.23 -7.15 8.13
N THR A 170 19.08 -8.43 7.78
CA THR A 170 20.18 -9.40 7.59
C THR A 170 20.77 -9.39 6.19
N GLY A 171 20.30 -8.53 5.30
CA GLY A 171 20.83 -8.34 3.95
C GLY A 171 20.57 -9.47 2.95
N SER A 172 20.34 -10.70 3.38
CA SER A 172 20.17 -11.87 2.51
C SER A 172 18.72 -12.25 2.20
N ARG A 173 17.76 -11.58 2.84
CA ARG A 173 16.33 -11.91 2.71
C ARG A 173 15.52 -10.70 2.27
N VAL A 174 14.51 -10.95 1.43
CA VAL A 174 13.51 -9.94 1.04
C VAL A 174 12.65 -9.57 2.25
N ARG A 175 12.45 -8.27 2.48
CA ARG A 175 11.55 -7.76 3.54
C ARG A 175 10.14 -8.34 3.40
N PRO A 176 9.48 -8.70 4.51
CA PRO A 176 8.12 -9.26 4.47
C PRO A 176 7.12 -8.35 3.75
N GLN A 177 7.20 -7.02 3.97
CA GLN A 177 6.36 -6.03 3.33
C GLN A 177 6.53 -6.05 1.80
N PHE A 178 7.77 -6.11 1.31
CA PHE A 178 8.02 -6.15 -0.12
C PHE A 178 7.58 -7.47 -0.77
N ARG A 179 7.60 -8.58 -0.04
CA ARG A 179 7.01 -9.84 -0.52
C ARG A 179 5.51 -9.73 -0.80
N GLN A 180 4.79 -8.89 -0.06
CA GLN A 180 3.37 -8.62 -0.34
C GLN A 180 3.21 -7.85 -1.64
N VAL A 181 4.06 -6.84 -1.89
CA VAL A 181 4.11 -6.11 -3.16
C VAL A 181 4.34 -7.06 -4.33
N ALA A 182 5.39 -7.89 -4.26
CA ALA A 182 5.71 -8.84 -5.32
C ALA A 182 4.56 -9.82 -5.60
N ARG A 183 3.88 -10.31 -4.55
CA ARG A 183 2.70 -11.17 -4.69
C ARG A 183 1.53 -10.49 -5.36
N TYR A 184 1.31 -9.22 -5.07
CA TYR A 184 0.25 -8.43 -5.68
C TYR A 184 0.40 -8.36 -7.20
N TYR A 185 1.63 -8.15 -7.68
CA TYR A 185 1.96 -8.14 -9.10
C TYR A 185 2.24 -9.55 -9.67
N GLY A 186 2.15 -10.60 -8.85
CA GLY A 186 2.42 -11.98 -9.25
C GLY A 186 3.89 -12.27 -9.58
N ALA A 187 4.82 -11.46 -9.07
CA ALA A 187 6.24 -11.58 -9.35
C ALA A 187 7.01 -12.36 -8.27
N ARG A 188 8.16 -12.90 -8.67
CA ARG A 188 9.16 -13.53 -7.81
C ARG A 188 10.38 -12.63 -7.70
N VAL A 189 10.84 -12.41 -6.48
CA VAL A 189 11.98 -11.52 -6.22
C VAL A 189 13.26 -12.32 -6.10
N ARG A 190 14.30 -11.87 -6.83
CA ARG A 190 15.69 -12.32 -6.67
C ARG A 190 16.56 -11.13 -6.25
N LEU A 191 17.42 -11.36 -5.28
CA LEU A 191 18.43 -10.40 -4.86
C LEU A 191 19.73 -10.77 -5.59
N CYS A 192 20.31 -9.81 -6.28
CA CYS A 192 21.61 -9.99 -6.93
C CYS A 192 22.73 -10.01 -5.86
N PRO A 193 23.77 -10.83 -6.03
CA PRO A 193 24.97 -10.75 -5.18
C PRO A 193 25.61 -9.37 -5.21
N ASP A 194 26.27 -9.00 -4.11
CA ASP A 194 26.92 -7.67 -3.98
C ASP A 194 28.13 -7.50 -4.89
N ASP A 195 28.77 -8.59 -5.23
CA ASP A 195 29.96 -8.70 -6.05
C ASP A 195 29.65 -8.94 -7.53
N GLU A 196 28.38 -8.95 -7.93
CA GLU A 196 28.01 -9.10 -9.34
C GLU A 196 28.46 -7.86 -10.13
N PRO A 197 29.39 -8.01 -11.09
CA PRO A 197 29.85 -6.87 -11.89
C PRO A 197 28.68 -6.29 -12.69
N LEU A 198 28.69 -4.96 -12.86
CA LEU A 198 27.74 -4.28 -13.72
C LEU A 198 27.84 -4.87 -15.13
N SER A 199 26.70 -5.30 -15.66
CA SER A 199 26.67 -5.74 -17.05
C SER A 199 26.96 -4.56 -18.00
N PRO A 200 27.59 -4.79 -19.17
CA PRO A 200 27.82 -3.70 -20.14
C PRO A 200 26.53 -2.98 -20.58
N ALA A 201 25.40 -3.69 -20.55
CA ALA A 201 24.08 -3.10 -20.78
C ALA A 201 23.71 -2.11 -19.68
N ARG A 202 23.97 -2.44 -18.44
CA ARG A 202 23.71 -1.58 -17.28
C ARG A 202 24.61 -0.34 -17.32
N GLU A 203 25.89 -0.50 -17.57
CA GLU A 203 26.82 0.63 -17.69
C GLU A 203 26.39 1.63 -18.77
N ARG A 204 25.89 1.13 -19.91
CA ARG A 204 25.34 1.98 -20.97
C ARG A 204 24.11 2.76 -20.52
N LEU A 205 23.20 2.13 -19.76
CA LEU A 205 21.99 2.80 -19.24
C LEU A 205 22.36 3.87 -18.22
N ASP A 206 23.29 3.59 -17.32
CA ASP A 206 23.80 4.54 -16.34
C ASP A 206 24.48 5.73 -17.05
N GLY A 207 25.33 5.46 -18.02
CA GLY A 207 25.99 6.49 -18.82
C GLY A 207 25.00 7.37 -19.60
N ALA A 208 24.04 6.76 -20.27
CA ALA A 208 22.99 7.49 -21.00
C ALA A 208 22.14 8.36 -20.06
N THR A 209 21.78 7.83 -18.88
CA THR A 209 20.98 8.57 -17.90
C THR A 209 21.79 9.72 -17.28
N ARG A 210 23.06 9.54 -16.99
CA ARG A 210 23.94 10.62 -16.50
C ARG A 210 24.17 11.68 -17.55
N SER A 211 24.39 11.31 -18.82
CA SER A 211 24.54 12.26 -19.92
C SER A 211 23.24 13.06 -20.16
N TRP A 212 22.09 12.41 -20.08
CA TRP A 212 20.80 13.09 -20.12
C TRP A 212 20.65 14.09 -18.97
N TRP A 213 21.05 13.69 -17.76
CA TRP A 213 20.93 14.53 -16.57
C TRP A 213 21.80 15.79 -16.68
N SER A 214 23.05 15.65 -17.10
CA SER A 214 23.98 16.79 -17.27
C SER A 214 23.55 17.76 -18.40
N ALA A 215 22.71 17.32 -19.31
CA ALA A 215 22.16 18.15 -20.39
C ALA A 215 20.77 18.76 -20.03
N LEU A 216 20.26 18.49 -18.84
CA LEU A 216 18.96 18.97 -18.42
C LEU A 216 19.01 20.46 -18.05
N PRO A 217 18.15 21.34 -18.62
CA PRO A 217 18.10 22.74 -18.24
C PRO A 217 17.72 22.95 -16.76
N ASP A 218 18.32 23.94 -16.10
CA ASP A 218 18.08 24.24 -14.68
C ASP A 218 16.63 24.65 -14.36
N ASP A 219 15.91 25.16 -15.33
CA ASP A 219 14.51 25.55 -15.20
C ASP A 219 13.52 24.42 -15.48
N THR A 220 14.02 23.21 -15.77
CA THR A 220 13.19 22.04 -16.09
C THR A 220 12.30 21.64 -14.91
N THR A 221 11.01 21.47 -15.17
CA THR A 221 10.07 20.94 -14.17
C THR A 221 10.29 19.45 -13.97
N LEU A 222 9.88 18.94 -12.80
CA LEU A 222 9.96 17.49 -12.50
C LEU A 222 9.20 16.65 -13.55
N GLN A 223 8.03 17.13 -14.01
CA GLN A 223 7.26 16.49 -15.07
C GLN A 223 8.01 16.53 -16.40
N GLY A 224 8.55 17.69 -16.79
CA GLY A 224 9.30 17.84 -18.03
C GLY A 224 10.55 16.96 -18.07
N ALA A 225 11.24 16.82 -16.92
CA ALA A 225 12.36 15.91 -16.76
C ALA A 225 11.92 14.46 -16.96
N GLN A 226 10.82 14.03 -16.32
CA GLN A 226 10.30 12.67 -16.47
C GLN A 226 9.90 12.38 -17.94
N GLU A 227 9.20 13.30 -18.59
CA GLU A 227 8.82 13.16 -20.00
C GLU A 227 10.02 13.10 -20.94
N SER A 228 11.07 13.88 -20.62
CA SER A 228 12.33 13.86 -21.36
C SER A 228 13.06 12.54 -21.21
N LEU A 229 13.10 11.99 -19.98
CA LEU A 229 13.67 10.69 -19.67
C LEU A 229 12.93 9.55 -20.38
N ASP A 230 11.61 9.63 -20.43
CA ASP A 230 10.78 8.65 -21.16
C ASP A 230 11.04 8.69 -22.66
N ARG A 231 11.22 9.88 -23.25
CA ARG A 231 11.62 10.01 -24.66
C ARG A 231 13.01 9.45 -24.93
N LEU A 232 13.96 9.63 -23.99
CA LEU A 232 15.28 9.02 -24.10
C LEU A 232 15.15 7.49 -24.12
N ALA A 233 14.43 6.91 -23.16
CA ALA A 233 14.24 5.47 -23.08
C ALA A 233 13.58 4.90 -24.35
N ALA A 234 12.52 5.55 -24.84
CA ALA A 234 11.82 5.13 -26.05
C ALA A 234 12.71 5.15 -27.32
N ARG A 235 13.63 6.12 -27.42
CA ARG A 235 14.59 6.19 -28.55
C ARG A 235 15.64 5.08 -28.51
N MET A 236 15.90 4.50 -27.36
CA MET A 236 16.87 3.43 -27.17
C MET A 236 16.26 2.04 -27.26
N ASP A 237 14.93 1.94 -27.41
CA ASP A 237 14.24 0.65 -27.53
C ASP A 237 14.66 -0.08 -28.79
N ALA A 238 15.04 -1.35 -28.65
CA ALA A 238 15.18 -2.24 -29.76
C ALA A 238 13.82 -2.92 -30.09
N PRO A 239 13.52 -3.25 -31.35
CA PRO A 239 12.36 -4.05 -31.69
C PRO A 239 12.45 -5.42 -31.00
N GLY A 240 11.40 -5.83 -30.30
CA GLY A 240 11.34 -7.13 -29.64
C GLY A 240 9.93 -7.43 -29.16
N THR A 241 9.61 -8.72 -29.10
CA THR A 241 8.40 -9.24 -28.48
C THR A 241 8.77 -9.72 -27.08
N GLU A 242 8.06 -9.22 -26.07
CA GLU A 242 8.28 -9.55 -24.68
C GLU A 242 7.07 -10.28 -24.11
N ASP A 243 7.34 -11.31 -23.30
CA ASP A 243 6.29 -12.03 -22.57
C ASP A 243 6.04 -11.32 -21.23
N LEU A 244 5.34 -10.19 -21.28
CA LEU A 244 4.97 -9.42 -20.09
C LEU A 244 3.52 -9.72 -19.71
N ARG A 245 3.31 -9.93 -18.40
CA ARG A 245 1.96 -10.08 -17.84
C ARG A 245 1.35 -8.71 -17.58
N GLY A 246 0.06 -8.58 -17.87
CA GLY A 246 -0.69 -7.35 -17.57
C GLY A 246 -0.64 -7.02 -16.06
N LEU A 247 -0.56 -5.74 -15.77
CA LEU A 247 -0.58 -5.23 -14.39
C LEU A 247 -2.02 -5.17 -13.85
N PRO A 248 -2.19 -5.27 -12.53
CA PRO A 248 -3.44 -4.90 -11.89
C PRO A 248 -3.89 -3.49 -12.31
N PRO A 249 -5.20 -3.21 -12.39
CA PRO A 249 -5.71 -1.91 -12.81
C PRO A 249 -5.35 -0.78 -11.84
N THR A 250 -5.19 -1.10 -10.56
CA THR A 250 -4.74 -0.16 -9.51
C THR A 250 -3.35 -0.53 -9.03
N PRO A 251 -2.52 0.43 -8.64
CA PRO A 251 -1.24 0.16 -8.01
C PRO A 251 -1.41 -0.48 -6.62
N TYR A 252 -0.34 -1.11 -6.12
CA TYR A 252 -0.32 -1.64 -4.76
C TYR A 252 -0.59 -0.54 -3.72
N PRO A 253 -1.50 -0.74 -2.75
CA PRO A 253 -1.97 0.29 -1.83
C PRO A 253 -0.92 0.59 -0.72
N VAL A 254 0.18 1.22 -1.08
CA VAL A 254 1.20 1.69 -0.15
C VAL A 254 0.93 3.14 0.25
N TRP A 255 1.20 3.47 1.52
CA TRP A 255 1.14 4.82 2.02
C TRP A 255 2.48 5.54 1.83
N ILE A 256 2.42 6.69 1.19
CA ILE A 256 3.49 7.69 1.12
C ILE A 256 3.16 8.74 2.16
N CYS A 257 4.09 8.95 3.10
CA CYS A 257 3.95 9.92 4.18
C CYS A 257 5.21 10.81 4.19
N ASP A 258 5.03 12.09 3.90
CA ASP A 258 6.12 13.05 3.82
C ASP A 258 5.85 14.23 4.75
N ARG A 259 6.85 14.60 5.54
CA ARG A 259 6.79 15.82 6.36
C ARG A 259 7.14 17.03 5.52
N ARG A 260 6.33 18.07 5.64
CA ARG A 260 6.51 19.35 4.93
C ARG A 260 6.25 20.51 5.89
N THR A 261 6.96 21.61 5.65
CA THR A 261 6.68 22.87 6.33
C THR A 261 5.68 23.66 5.53
N VAL A 262 4.67 24.20 6.19
CA VAL A 262 3.70 25.11 5.55
C VAL A 262 4.42 26.40 5.20
N THR A 263 4.28 26.86 3.96
CA THR A 263 4.87 28.12 3.50
C THR A 263 4.18 29.33 4.14
N GLU A 264 4.82 30.51 4.07
CA GLU A 264 4.20 31.76 4.51
C GLU A 264 2.90 32.09 3.78
N ALA A 265 2.76 31.62 2.54
CA ALA A 265 1.53 31.75 1.76
C ALA A 265 0.40 30.78 2.21
N GLY A 266 0.60 29.97 3.27
CA GLY A 266 -0.39 29.00 3.71
C GLY A 266 -0.54 27.81 2.77
N THR A 267 0.54 27.38 2.16
CA THR A 267 0.52 26.23 1.23
C THR A 267 1.54 25.16 1.64
N VAL A 268 1.24 23.92 1.28
CA VAL A 268 2.13 22.77 1.48
C VAL A 268 2.66 22.31 0.14
N PRO A 269 3.98 22.38 -0.10
CA PRO A 269 4.59 21.91 -1.33
C PRO A 269 4.62 20.37 -1.36
N PHE A 270 4.10 19.78 -2.44
CA PHE A 270 4.16 18.34 -2.67
C PHE A 270 4.22 18.04 -4.18
N ARG A 271 5.26 17.35 -4.60
CA ARG A 271 5.47 16.92 -6.00
C ARG A 271 5.35 18.04 -7.03
N GLY A 272 5.96 19.17 -6.73
CA GLY A 272 5.95 20.34 -7.63
C GLY A 272 4.58 21.01 -7.77
N ASN A 273 3.68 20.79 -6.81
CA ASN A 273 2.41 21.50 -6.64
C ASN A 273 2.29 22.05 -5.23
N PHE A 274 1.33 22.95 -5.00
CA PHE A 274 1.09 23.60 -3.73
C PHE A 274 -0.36 23.33 -3.28
N TYR A 275 -0.55 22.91 -2.03
CA TYR A 275 -1.86 22.57 -1.48
C TYR A 275 -2.19 23.54 -0.35
N GLU A 276 -3.29 24.28 -0.48
CA GLU A 276 -3.69 25.29 0.50
C GLU A 276 -4.04 24.63 1.85
N VAL A 277 -3.64 25.29 2.92
CA VAL A 277 -4.04 24.95 4.29
C VAL A 277 -4.38 26.24 5.01
N PRO A 278 -5.08 26.19 6.18
CA PRO A 278 -5.38 27.39 6.95
C PRO A 278 -4.13 28.22 7.23
N HIS A 279 -4.19 29.52 6.93
CA HIS A 279 -3.03 30.44 6.98
C HIS A 279 -2.35 30.51 8.35
N HIS A 280 -3.11 30.29 9.43
CA HIS A 280 -2.56 30.27 10.79
C HIS A 280 -1.59 29.11 11.05
N LEU A 281 -1.46 28.16 10.11
CA LEU A 281 -0.49 27.07 10.15
C LEU A 281 0.84 27.40 9.45
N ALA A 282 1.02 28.63 8.95
CA ALA A 282 2.29 29.03 8.32
C ALA A 282 3.47 28.75 9.25
N GLY A 283 4.53 28.14 8.72
CA GLY A 283 5.69 27.68 9.48
C GLY A 283 5.52 26.34 10.24
N ALA A 284 4.30 25.83 10.37
CA ALA A 284 4.06 24.55 11.04
C ALA A 284 4.54 23.37 10.19
N VAL A 285 4.98 22.30 10.88
CA VAL A 285 5.29 21.01 10.23
C VAL A 285 4.03 20.17 10.17
N VAL A 286 3.68 19.73 8.95
CA VAL A 286 2.53 18.87 8.67
C VAL A 286 2.98 17.59 7.96
N GLU A 287 2.14 16.57 7.93
CA GLU A 287 2.36 15.37 7.12
C GLU A 287 1.43 15.38 5.91
N VAL A 288 2.01 15.21 4.73
CA VAL A 288 1.27 14.89 3.50
C VAL A 288 1.17 13.38 3.39
N ARG A 289 -0.04 12.87 3.39
CA ARG A 289 -0.33 11.44 3.33
C ARG A 289 -1.07 11.10 2.04
N ARG A 290 -0.52 10.19 1.27
CA ARG A 290 -1.11 9.69 0.03
C ARG A 290 -1.08 8.18 0.01
N ARG A 291 -2.18 7.57 -0.36
CA ARG A 291 -2.24 6.15 -0.69
C ARG A 291 -2.16 5.99 -2.21
N LEU A 292 -1.29 5.10 -2.69
CA LEU A 292 -0.92 5.08 -4.11
C LEU A 292 -2.07 4.69 -5.04
N ASP A 293 -2.99 3.86 -4.58
CA ASP A 293 -4.20 3.43 -5.29
C ASP A 293 -5.35 4.45 -5.27
N GLN A 294 -5.14 5.63 -4.64
CA GLN A 294 -6.16 6.66 -4.49
C GLN A 294 -5.77 7.95 -5.21
N PRO A 295 -6.74 8.63 -5.86
CA PRO A 295 -6.48 9.85 -6.61
C PRO A 295 -6.46 11.11 -5.74
N PHE A 296 -6.26 10.98 -4.43
CA PHE A 296 -6.24 12.12 -3.50
C PHE A 296 -5.11 12.00 -2.49
N LEU A 297 -4.79 13.11 -1.87
CA LEU A 297 -3.91 13.22 -0.72
C LEU A 297 -4.62 13.89 0.44
N SER A 298 -4.10 13.69 1.65
CA SER A 298 -4.52 14.35 2.86
C SER A 298 -3.34 15.08 3.49
N VAL A 299 -3.57 16.30 3.94
CA VAL A 299 -2.64 17.03 4.82
C VAL A 299 -3.11 16.79 6.25
N THR A 300 -2.22 16.33 7.11
CA THR A 300 -2.53 16.00 8.50
C THR A 300 -1.56 16.71 9.46
N THR A 301 -1.97 16.91 10.68
CA THR A 301 -1.04 17.25 11.75
C THR A 301 -0.08 16.09 12.02
N THR A 302 1.03 16.34 12.69
CA THR A 302 1.94 15.27 13.14
C THR A 302 1.30 14.30 14.13
N ALA A 303 0.17 14.68 14.75
CA ALA A 303 -0.65 13.82 15.60
C ALA A 303 -1.71 13.01 14.80
N GLY A 304 -1.78 13.19 13.47
CA GLY A 304 -2.66 12.43 12.58
C GLY A 304 -4.04 13.05 12.34
N ALA A 305 -4.36 14.23 12.91
CA ALA A 305 -5.62 14.93 12.63
C ALA A 305 -5.61 15.48 11.20
N VAL A 306 -6.67 15.22 10.42
CA VAL A 306 -6.79 15.70 9.05
C VAL A 306 -7.10 17.18 9.04
N ILE A 307 -6.23 17.96 8.39
CA ILE A 307 -6.37 19.40 8.15
C ILE A 307 -7.16 19.64 6.86
N ALA A 308 -6.73 18.97 5.79
CA ALA A 308 -7.33 19.13 4.47
C ALA A 308 -7.16 17.84 3.63
N ARG A 309 -8.03 17.67 2.62
CA ARG A 309 -7.93 16.59 1.64
C ARG A 309 -8.19 17.14 0.24
N TYR A 310 -7.34 16.77 -0.71
CA TYR A 310 -7.38 17.28 -2.07
C TYR A 310 -7.27 16.17 -3.11
N ALA A 311 -7.86 16.39 -4.29
CA ALA A 311 -7.52 15.63 -5.46
C ALA A 311 -6.03 15.84 -5.78
N LEU A 312 -5.35 14.77 -6.17
CA LEU A 312 -3.94 14.83 -6.52
C LEU A 312 -3.78 15.56 -7.86
N ALA A 313 -3.07 16.69 -7.85
CA ALA A 313 -2.68 17.35 -9.08
C ALA A 313 -1.59 16.55 -9.82
N PRO A 314 -1.52 16.61 -11.16
CA PRO A 314 -0.43 16.00 -11.91
C PRO A 314 0.93 16.49 -11.40
N THR A 315 1.87 15.59 -11.28
CA THR A 315 3.20 15.88 -10.70
C THR A 315 3.92 16.98 -11.49
N GLY A 316 4.48 17.98 -10.79
CA GLY A 316 5.36 18.98 -11.38
C GLY A 316 4.65 20.07 -12.18
N THR A 317 3.32 20.21 -12.08
CA THR A 317 2.58 21.21 -12.87
C THR A 317 2.59 22.62 -12.27
N GLY A 318 3.15 22.81 -11.07
CA GLY A 318 3.21 24.11 -10.39
C GLY A 318 1.85 24.63 -9.91
N ARG A 319 0.83 23.77 -9.87
CA ARG A 319 -0.55 24.19 -9.53
C ARG A 319 -0.70 24.44 -8.04
N THR A 320 -1.46 25.49 -7.70
CA THR A 320 -2.01 25.65 -6.37
C THR A 320 -3.40 25.02 -6.32
N VAL A 321 -3.58 24.05 -5.40
CA VAL A 321 -4.84 23.31 -5.20
C VAL A 321 -5.42 23.74 -3.85
N GLY A 322 -6.65 24.24 -3.86
CA GLY A 322 -7.31 24.73 -2.64
C GLY A 322 -8.69 25.27 -2.95
N GLU A 323 -9.35 25.82 -1.93
CA GLU A 323 -10.69 26.41 -2.05
C GLU A 323 -10.73 27.56 -3.03
N ARG A 324 -9.67 28.38 -3.07
CA ARG A 324 -9.56 29.53 -3.98
C ARG A 324 -9.39 29.12 -5.45
N SER A 325 -8.91 27.91 -5.71
CA SER A 325 -8.74 27.38 -7.07
C SER A 325 -9.96 26.60 -7.59
N GLY A 326 -11.04 26.52 -6.82
CA GLY A 326 -12.26 25.79 -7.18
C GLY A 326 -12.11 24.27 -7.25
N THR A 327 -11.00 23.73 -6.77
CA THR A 327 -10.70 22.29 -6.83
C THR A 327 -10.76 21.64 -5.43
N VAL A 328 -11.79 21.96 -4.65
CA VAL A 328 -12.05 21.26 -3.39
C VAL A 328 -12.91 20.05 -3.67
N VAL A 329 -12.33 18.87 -3.56
CA VAL A 329 -13.12 17.65 -3.43
C VAL A 329 -13.42 17.45 -1.95
N VAL A 330 -14.49 18.04 -1.47
CA VAL A 330 -15.09 17.67 -0.18
C VAL A 330 -15.69 16.28 -0.37
N LEU A 331 -14.96 15.26 0.05
CA LEU A 331 -15.47 13.89 0.07
C LEU A 331 -16.46 13.73 1.24
N ASN A 332 -17.63 14.36 1.11
CA ASN A 332 -18.80 13.93 1.84
C ASN A 332 -19.46 12.84 1.00
N ARG A 333 -19.34 11.58 1.48
CA ARG A 333 -19.99 10.36 1.01
C ARG A 333 -19.47 9.82 -0.35
N TYR A 334 -19.07 8.59 -0.33
CA TYR A 334 -18.87 7.76 -1.52
C TYR A 334 -20.12 7.82 -2.40
N PRO A 335 -20.03 8.19 -3.68
CA PRO A 335 -21.15 7.99 -4.59
C PRO A 335 -21.18 6.51 -4.97
N THR A 336 -22.15 5.78 -4.45
CA THR A 336 -22.53 4.45 -4.88
C THR A 336 -23.30 4.51 -6.22
N LYS A 337 -22.73 5.09 -7.27
CA LYS A 337 -23.26 4.91 -8.61
C LYS A 337 -22.15 4.59 -9.59
N ARG A 338 -22.04 3.29 -9.84
CA ARG A 338 -21.26 2.70 -10.92
C ARG A 338 -21.94 2.99 -12.26
N LEU A 339 -21.24 3.67 -13.16
CA LEU A 339 -21.54 3.57 -14.58
C LEU A 339 -20.98 2.21 -15.06
N VAL A 340 -21.87 1.25 -15.26
CA VAL A 340 -21.55 -0.01 -15.93
C VAL A 340 -21.50 0.25 -17.42
N ALA A 341 -20.30 0.24 -17.99
CA ALA A 341 -20.14 0.10 -19.43
C ALA A 341 -20.40 -1.36 -19.82
N PRO A 342 -21.17 -1.63 -20.91
CA PRO A 342 -21.40 -2.99 -21.35
C PRO A 342 -20.09 -3.59 -21.90
N SER A 343 -19.68 -4.72 -21.34
CA SER A 343 -18.59 -5.54 -21.88
C SER A 343 -19.02 -6.21 -23.20
N PRO A 344 -18.19 -6.20 -24.24
CA PRO A 344 -18.39 -7.07 -25.37
C PRO A 344 -18.19 -8.53 -24.97
N ALA A 345 -19.11 -9.37 -25.38
CA ALA A 345 -19.03 -10.82 -25.21
C ALA A 345 -17.82 -11.38 -25.97
N GLY A 346 -16.81 -11.78 -25.24
CA GLY A 346 -15.63 -12.47 -25.76
C GLY A 346 -14.93 -13.18 -24.61
N ALA A 347 -14.59 -14.44 -24.83
CA ALA A 347 -13.90 -15.44 -24.02
C ALA A 347 -13.51 -15.04 -22.59
N ALA A 348 -14.00 -15.77 -21.59
CA ALA A 348 -13.71 -15.53 -20.19
C ALA A 348 -12.20 -15.45 -19.93
N PRO A 349 -11.69 -14.37 -19.33
CA PRO A 349 -10.27 -14.26 -19.03
C PRO A 349 -9.86 -15.30 -17.98
N PRO A 350 -8.62 -15.82 -18.03
CA PRO A 350 -8.13 -16.78 -17.07
C PRO A 350 -8.21 -16.21 -15.65
N CYS A 351 -8.45 -17.06 -14.65
CA CYS A 351 -8.63 -16.67 -13.25
C CYS A 351 -7.43 -15.92 -12.61
N ARG A 352 -6.25 -15.98 -13.23
CA ARG A 352 -5.06 -15.22 -12.83
C ARG A 352 -5.13 -13.79 -13.41
N GLY A 353 -5.09 -12.77 -12.54
CA GLY A 353 -5.03 -11.37 -12.95
C GLY A 353 -6.36 -10.61 -12.91
N ARG A 354 -7.43 -11.19 -12.36
CA ARG A 354 -8.67 -10.45 -12.10
C ARG A 354 -8.47 -9.45 -10.98
N SER A 355 -8.95 -8.22 -11.19
CA SER A 355 -9.14 -7.28 -10.10
C SER A 355 -10.11 -7.87 -9.06
N PRO A 356 -9.87 -7.63 -7.75
CA PRO A 356 -10.81 -8.00 -6.72
C PRO A 356 -12.21 -7.46 -7.05
N LEU A 357 -13.21 -8.31 -7.04
CA LEU A 357 -14.58 -7.88 -7.19
C LEU A 357 -14.98 -7.04 -5.96
N PRO A 358 -15.67 -5.91 -6.13
CA PRO A 358 -16.20 -5.17 -5.00
C PRO A 358 -17.21 -6.04 -4.24
N PRO A 359 -17.43 -5.78 -2.93
CA PRO A 359 -18.47 -6.45 -2.16
C PRO A 359 -19.83 -6.30 -2.85
N SER A 360 -20.59 -7.41 -2.97
CA SER A 360 -21.95 -7.37 -3.45
C SER A 360 -22.89 -6.74 -2.42
N GLU A 361 -24.13 -6.45 -2.82
CA GLU A 361 -25.16 -5.96 -1.89
C GLU A 361 -25.40 -6.95 -0.72
N GLU A 362 -25.33 -8.24 -0.99
CA GLU A 362 -25.47 -9.29 0.02
C GLU A 362 -24.30 -9.27 1.02
N ALA A 363 -23.05 -9.08 0.55
CA ALA A 363 -21.89 -8.93 1.41
C ALA A 363 -21.94 -7.65 2.24
N LEU A 364 -22.45 -6.56 1.67
CA LEU A 364 -22.65 -5.31 2.39
C LEU A 364 -23.75 -5.45 3.47
N ALA A 365 -24.82 -6.17 3.17
CA ALA A 365 -25.86 -6.47 4.15
C ALA A 365 -25.34 -7.31 5.32
N GLU A 366 -24.52 -8.32 5.07
CA GLU A 366 -23.86 -9.12 6.11
C GLU A 366 -22.87 -8.28 6.95
N ALA A 367 -22.14 -7.37 6.32
CA ALA A 367 -21.27 -6.41 7.01
C ALA A 367 -22.08 -5.52 7.97
N ASP A 368 -23.27 -5.06 7.58
CA ASP A 368 -24.14 -4.24 8.43
C ASP A 368 -24.77 -5.05 9.58
N VAL A 369 -25.09 -6.32 9.37
CA VAL A 369 -25.49 -7.24 10.44
C VAL A 369 -24.37 -7.40 11.46
N LEU A 370 -23.16 -7.58 10.99
CA LEU A 370 -21.97 -7.74 11.85
C LEU A 370 -21.68 -6.46 12.65
N ARG A 371 -21.73 -5.28 12.03
CA ARG A 371 -21.58 -3.99 12.72
C ARG A 371 -22.59 -3.82 13.85
N ARG A 372 -23.87 -4.14 13.60
CA ARG A 372 -24.94 -4.09 14.63
C ARG A 372 -24.68 -5.05 15.79
N LYS A 373 -24.26 -6.28 15.51
CA LYS A 373 -23.90 -7.27 16.55
C LYS A 373 -22.74 -6.78 17.43
N LEU A 374 -21.70 -6.22 16.81
CA LEU A 374 -20.53 -5.70 17.52
C LEU A 374 -20.88 -4.48 18.38
N ALA A 375 -21.69 -3.56 17.86
CA ALA A 375 -22.19 -2.40 18.62
C ALA A 375 -23.03 -2.83 19.84
N ALA A 376 -23.94 -3.78 19.67
CA ALA A 376 -24.74 -4.31 20.77
C ALA A 376 -23.86 -4.98 21.86
N ALA A 377 -22.85 -5.76 21.46
CA ALA A 377 -21.93 -6.40 22.38
C ALA A 377 -21.08 -5.37 23.17
N SER A 378 -20.69 -4.27 22.54
CA SER A 378 -19.97 -3.19 23.20
C SER A 378 -20.83 -2.47 24.24
N THR A 379 -22.09 -2.20 23.92
CA THR A 379 -23.06 -1.56 24.84
C THR A 379 -23.34 -2.46 26.06
N CYS A 380 -23.44 -3.77 25.85
CA CYS A 380 -23.66 -4.74 26.93
C CYS A 380 -22.46 -4.80 27.90
N ARG A 381 -21.22 -4.75 27.38
CA ARG A 381 -20.01 -4.69 28.21
C ARG A 381 -19.93 -3.43 29.05
N LEU A 382 -20.23 -2.26 28.46
CA LEU A 382 -20.24 -0.99 29.18
C LEU A 382 -21.26 -0.98 30.33
N ARG A 383 -22.44 -1.58 30.15
CA ARG A 383 -23.44 -1.75 31.22
C ARG A 383 -22.95 -2.69 32.34
N ALA A 384 -22.36 -3.82 31.98
CA ALA A 384 -21.82 -4.76 32.97
C ALA A 384 -20.65 -4.15 33.78
N ASP A 385 -19.80 -3.36 33.13
CA ASP A 385 -18.70 -2.64 33.79
C ASP A 385 -19.23 -1.52 34.72
N GLN A 386 -20.33 -0.84 34.35
CA GLN A 386 -21.01 0.13 35.21
C GLN A 386 -21.69 -0.52 36.44
N GLU A 387 -22.38 -1.65 36.27
CA GLU A 387 -22.98 -2.39 37.37
C GLU A 387 -21.94 -2.89 38.35
N THR A 388 -20.82 -3.42 37.86
CA THR A 388 -19.69 -3.85 38.71
C THR A 388 -18.96 -2.69 39.40
N ALA A 389 -19.01 -1.49 38.85
CA ALA A 389 -18.45 -0.29 39.46
C ALA A 389 -19.36 0.24 40.60
N ILE A 390 -20.67 0.15 40.45
CA ILE A 390 -21.65 0.56 41.46
C ILE A 390 -21.60 -0.36 42.68
N GLU A 391 -21.39 -1.67 42.49
CA GLU A 391 -21.34 -2.67 43.58
C GLU A 391 -20.05 -2.56 44.44
N ARG A 392 -19.04 -1.80 44.00
CA ARG A 392 -17.77 -1.59 44.70
C ARG A 392 -17.69 -0.33 45.56
N VAL A 393 -18.79 0.42 45.71
CA VAL A 393 -18.83 1.54 46.63
C VAL A 393 -19.07 0.99 48.06
N PRO A 394 -18.11 1.07 48.97
CA PRO A 394 -18.32 0.63 50.36
C PRO A 394 -19.36 1.53 51.03
N PRO A 395 -20.24 0.98 51.89
CA PRO A 395 -21.21 1.77 52.61
C PRO A 395 -20.51 2.84 53.45
N GLN A 396 -20.91 4.08 53.31
CA GLN A 396 -20.50 5.17 54.19
C GLN A 396 -20.94 4.83 55.62
N ARG A 397 -19.97 4.67 56.53
CA ARG A 397 -20.24 4.59 57.98
C ARG A 397 -20.68 5.94 58.44
N ASP A 398 -21.96 6.06 58.76
CA ASP A 398 -22.52 7.18 59.54
C ASP A 398 -21.89 7.19 60.91
N GLY A 399 -20.95 8.09 61.12
CA GLY A 399 -20.37 8.40 62.40
C GLY A 399 -21.31 9.28 63.23
N LEU A 400 -22.21 8.67 63.98
CA LEU A 400 -22.88 9.34 65.10
C LEU A 400 -21.89 9.55 66.22
N GLY A 401 -21.36 10.77 66.31
CA GLY A 401 -20.64 11.25 67.49
C GLY A 401 -21.63 11.73 68.54
N SER A 402 -21.70 11.01 69.65
CA SER A 402 -22.34 11.54 70.85
C SER A 402 -21.46 12.51 71.60
N PRO A 403 -22.00 13.57 72.17
CA PRO A 403 -21.29 14.47 73.06
C PRO A 403 -21.41 13.98 74.49
N GLY A 404 -20.33 13.90 75.19
CA GLY A 404 -20.26 13.62 76.63
C GLY A 404 -19.08 14.33 77.26
N GLU A 405 -19.38 15.43 77.90
CA GLU A 405 -19.18 15.83 79.32
C GLU A 405 -17.82 15.53 79.97
N ARG A 406 -17.31 16.67 80.40
CA ARG A 406 -16.38 17.05 81.51
C ARG A 406 -14.93 17.22 81.08
#